data_f7de641b6eeda7d33576a404c6b74d43
#
_entry.id   f7de641b6eeda7d33576a404c6b74d43
#
_cell.length_a   1.000
_cell.length_b   1.000
_cell.length_c   1.000
_cell.angle_alpha   90.00
_cell.angle_beta   90.00
_cell.angle_gamma   90.00
#
_symmetry.space_group_name_H-M   'P 1'
#
loop_
_entity.id
_entity.type
_entity.pdbx_description
1 polymer ?
#
loop_
_entity_poly.entity_id
_entity_poly.type
_entity_poly.pdbx_seq_one_letter_code
_entity_poly.pdbx_strand_id
1 'polypeptide(L)' 'MKKMVAIRKKKKLSQRALAELSGINQVTIARIETGVFDPRLSTLRALAKALKVKIVDLVD' A
#
# COMPACT_ATOMS: atom_id res chain seq x y z
N MET A 1 6.21 -5.74 -2.30
CA MET A 1 6.27 -4.34 -2.82
C MET A 1 7.11 -3.46 -1.89
N LYS A 2 8.40 -3.51 -2.12
CA LYS A 2 9.37 -2.80 -1.27
C LYS A 2 9.21 -1.29 -1.31
N LYS A 3 8.91 -0.74 -2.48
CA LYS A 3 8.70 0.71 -2.63
C LYS A 3 7.52 1.19 -1.81
N MET A 4 6.42 0.46 -1.82
CA MET A 4 5.24 0.82 -1.04
C MET A 4 5.56 0.82 0.46
N VAL A 5 6.28 -0.20 0.93
CA VAL A 5 6.68 -0.28 2.34
C VAL A 5 7.54 0.94 2.71
N ALA A 6 8.51 1.28 1.86
CA ALA A 6 9.40 2.42 2.11
C ALA A 6 8.62 3.73 2.18
N ILE A 7 7.70 3.95 1.24
CA ILE A 7 6.88 5.18 1.21
C ILE A 7 6.00 5.26 2.45
N ARG A 8 5.34 4.14 2.80
CA ARG A 8 4.49 4.09 3.99
C ARG A 8 5.27 4.47 5.25
N LYS A 9 6.44 3.86 5.42
CA LYS A 9 7.29 4.12 6.59
C LYS A 9 7.80 5.55 6.61
N LYS A 10 8.19 6.08 5.46
CA LYS A 10 8.63 7.47 5.34
C LYS A 10 7.54 8.44 5.78
N LYS A 11 6.29 8.12 5.50
CA LYS A 11 5.13 8.91 5.92
C LYS A 11 4.69 8.60 7.35
N LYS A 12 5.42 7.72 8.05
CA LYS A 12 5.15 7.35 9.44
C LYS A 12 3.76 6.74 9.63
N LEU A 13 3.31 5.97 8.63
CA LEU A 13 2.03 5.29 8.69
C LEU A 13 2.23 3.82 9.05
N SER A 14 1.44 3.32 10.00
CA SER A 14 1.35 1.89 10.26
C SER A 14 0.56 1.22 9.14
N GLN A 15 0.63 -0.11 9.06
CA GLN A 15 -0.24 -0.85 8.14
C GLN A 15 -1.70 -0.58 8.45
N ARG A 16 -2.05 -0.49 9.73
CA ARG A 16 -3.42 -0.20 10.15
C ARG A 16 -3.86 1.20 9.68
N ALA A 17 -3.00 2.19 9.84
CA ALA A 17 -3.31 3.54 9.39
C ALA A 17 -3.52 3.60 7.88
N LEU A 18 -2.66 2.90 7.12
CA LEU A 18 -2.82 2.81 5.68
C LEU A 18 -4.13 2.09 5.31
N ALA A 19 -4.48 1.04 6.04
CA ALA A 19 -5.74 0.34 5.84
C ALA A 19 -6.93 1.28 6.02
N GLU A 20 -6.92 2.08 7.07
CA GLU A 20 -7.99 3.04 7.34
C GLU A 20 -8.08 4.10 6.24
N LEU A 21 -6.94 4.62 5.79
CA LEU A 21 -6.92 5.66 4.74
C LEU A 21 -7.33 5.12 3.38
N SER A 22 -6.94 3.90 3.06
CA SER A 22 -7.16 3.32 1.73
C SER A 22 -8.47 2.56 1.59
N GLY A 23 -9.07 2.16 2.71
CA GLY A 23 -10.20 1.25 2.70
C GLY A 23 -9.84 -0.19 2.37
N ILE A 24 -8.54 -0.51 2.33
CA ILE A 24 -8.05 -1.86 2.08
C ILE A 24 -7.80 -2.55 3.42
N ASN A 25 -8.21 -3.80 3.53
CA ASN A 25 -8.03 -4.59 4.75
C ASN A 25 -6.54 -4.68 5.13
N GLN A 26 -6.24 -4.53 6.41
CA GLN A 26 -4.87 -4.54 6.92
C GLN A 26 -4.14 -5.85 6.58
N VAL A 27 -4.81 -6.99 6.69
CA VAL A 27 -4.23 -8.28 6.35
C VAL A 27 -3.84 -8.33 4.87
N THR A 28 -4.68 -7.77 4.01
CA THR A 28 -4.38 -7.67 2.58
C THR A 28 -3.15 -6.81 2.33
N ILE A 29 -3.04 -5.68 3.02
CA ILE A 29 -1.85 -4.81 2.91
C ILE A 29 -0.60 -5.58 3.33
N ALA A 30 -0.64 -6.30 4.45
CA ALA A 30 0.49 -7.09 4.92
C ALA A 30 0.92 -8.13 3.89
N ARG A 31 -0.04 -8.81 3.27
CA ARG A 31 0.25 -9.82 2.23
C ARG A 31 0.83 -9.21 0.96
N ILE A 32 0.34 -8.03 0.58
CA ILE A 32 0.89 -7.29 -0.57
C ILE A 32 2.33 -6.89 -0.27
N GLU A 33 2.59 -6.39 0.92
CA GLU A 33 3.94 -5.94 1.30
C GLU A 33 4.96 -7.07 1.28
N THR A 34 4.55 -8.27 1.66
CA THR A 34 5.44 -9.44 1.69
C THR A 34 5.50 -10.20 0.36
N GLY A 35 4.71 -9.80 -0.63
CA GLY A 35 4.70 -10.46 -1.93
C GLY A 35 3.85 -11.73 -1.99
N VAL A 36 3.09 -12.04 -0.94
CA VAL A 36 2.21 -13.22 -0.90
C VAL A 36 0.97 -13.03 -1.78
N PHE A 37 0.58 -11.78 -2.01
CA PHE A 37 -0.62 -11.44 -2.75
C PHE A 37 -0.34 -10.30 -3.73
N ASP A 38 -0.70 -10.50 -5.00
CA ASP A 38 -0.57 -9.46 -6.02
C ASP A 38 -1.85 -8.62 -6.06
N PRO A 39 -1.73 -7.31 -5.84
CA PRO A 39 -2.93 -6.47 -5.80
C PRO A 39 -3.52 -6.24 -7.18
N ARG A 40 -4.85 -6.09 -7.22
CA ARG A 40 -5.56 -5.65 -8.42
C ARG A 40 -5.25 -4.18 -8.67
N LEU A 41 -5.50 -3.73 -9.90
CA LEU A 41 -5.33 -2.32 -10.26
C LEU A 41 -6.16 -1.41 -9.35
N SER A 42 -7.40 -1.78 -9.04
CA SER A 42 -8.25 -0.99 -8.15
C SER A 42 -7.64 -0.86 -6.74
N THR A 43 -7.03 -1.93 -6.24
CA THR A 43 -6.34 -1.92 -4.95
C THR A 43 -5.12 -1.00 -5.00
N LEU A 44 -4.33 -1.09 -6.07
CA LEU A 44 -3.17 -0.21 -6.27
C LEU A 44 -3.58 1.25 -6.30
N ARG A 45 -4.66 1.57 -7.00
CA ARG A 45 -5.17 2.94 -7.05
C ARG A 45 -5.56 3.46 -5.68
N ALA A 46 -6.23 2.62 -4.88
CA ALA A 46 -6.63 3.01 -3.53
C ALA A 46 -5.41 3.26 -2.63
N LEU A 47 -4.40 2.41 -2.73
CA LEU A 47 -3.17 2.57 -1.96
C LEU A 47 -2.39 3.80 -2.39
N ALA A 48 -2.26 4.02 -3.69
CA ALA A 48 -1.56 5.19 -4.22
C ALA A 48 -2.25 6.49 -3.79
N LYS A 49 -3.57 6.53 -3.86
CA LYS A 49 -4.35 7.68 -3.43
C LYS A 49 -4.15 7.95 -1.93
N ALA A 50 -4.19 6.90 -1.12
CA ALA A 50 -4.00 7.01 0.33
C ALA A 50 -2.61 7.53 0.67
N LEU A 51 -1.60 7.11 -0.08
CA LEU A 51 -0.21 7.54 0.10
C LEU A 51 0.13 8.84 -0.64
N LYS A 52 -0.80 9.36 -1.44
CA LYS A 52 -0.62 10.57 -2.24
C LYS A 52 0.55 10.47 -3.21
N VAL A 53 0.66 9.33 -3.86
CA VAL A 53 1.68 9.05 -4.87
C VAL A 53 1.02 8.43 -6.10
N LYS A 54 1.82 8.25 -7.16
CA LYS A 54 1.37 7.57 -8.37
C LYS A 54 1.51 6.06 -8.20
N ILE A 55 0.71 5.29 -8.96
CA ILE A 55 0.81 3.82 -8.93
C ILE A 55 2.23 3.37 -9.25
N VAL A 56 2.87 4.00 -10.25
CA VAL A 56 4.24 3.65 -10.65
C VAL A 56 5.24 3.81 -9.50
N ASP A 57 4.95 4.65 -8.53
CA ASP A 57 5.82 4.83 -7.36
C ASP A 57 5.75 3.66 -6.38
N LEU A 58 4.71 2.83 -6.47
CA LEU A 58 4.49 1.71 -5.57
C LEU A 58 5.07 0.40 -6.07
N VAL A 59 5.17 0.23 -7.39
CA VAL A 59 5.61 -1.03 -7.97
C VAL A 59 7.12 -1.05 -8.14
N ASP A 60 7.71 -2.18 -7.78
CA ASP A 60 9.17 -2.36 -7.81
C ASP A 60 9.70 -2.55 -9.22
#